data_423c1d6cf7360da0cebc5425939543c4
#
_entry.id   423c1d6cf7360da0cebc5425939543c4
#
_cell.length_a   1.000
_cell.length_b   1.000
_cell.length_c   1.000
_cell.angle_alpha   90.00
_cell.angle_beta   90.00
_cell.angle_gamma   90.00
#
_symmetry.space_group_name_H-M   'P 1'
#
loop_
_entity.id
_entity.type
_entity.pdbx_description
1 polymer ?
#
loop_
_entity_poly.entity_id
_entity_poly.type
_entity_poly.pdbx_seq_one_letter_code
_entity_poly.pdbx_strand_id
1 'polypeptide(L)'
;MAITQDFRSILLDKLIDTCKERKNEGYRLAQLCPKLERDDSITLIYTFVKESEMINYKVSGIKKGVTEVPSVTELFIAAFVFENEAHDLFGVNVVGNLIDFQGKFYSFAEGVEAPMTIVTPAQLAAREKAAKLAAAKAARAAKAKQTDAKPSAQSDEELEAKLSKMDPEKAAKVRAAMKAKAAKAAKTAASSSANDLEDKLAGMDPEKAAKVRAAMEAKAKRQA
;
A
#
# COMPACT_ATOMS: atom_id res chain seq x y z
N MET A 1 -5.75 -16.53 19.58
CA MET A 1 -6.65 -16.63 18.41
C MET A 1 -6.22 -15.60 17.38
N ALA A 2 -6.13 -15.98 16.09
CA ALA A 2 -5.85 -15.02 15.02
C ALA A 2 -7.13 -14.24 14.69
N ILE A 3 -7.03 -12.91 14.56
CA ILE A 3 -8.14 -12.05 14.13
C ILE A 3 -8.22 -12.09 12.60
N THR A 4 -9.37 -12.46 12.07
CA THR A 4 -9.66 -12.39 10.64
C THR A 4 -10.12 -10.96 10.31
N GLN A 5 -9.43 -10.29 9.37
CA GLN A 5 -9.73 -8.92 8.98
C GLN A 5 -10.16 -8.86 7.52
N ASP A 6 -11.31 -8.25 7.25
CA ASP A 6 -11.86 -8.02 5.91
C ASP A 6 -12.07 -6.52 5.65
N PHE A 7 -11.90 -6.09 4.39
CA PHE A 7 -12.12 -4.71 3.94
C PHE A 7 -13.11 -4.68 2.79
N ARG A 8 -14.23 -3.99 2.99
CA ARG A 8 -15.29 -3.84 2.00
C ARG A 8 -15.52 -2.37 1.68
N SER A 9 -15.79 -2.04 0.43
CA SER A 9 -16.22 -0.70 0.04
C SER A 9 -17.73 -0.67 -0.13
N ILE A 10 -18.36 0.36 0.43
CA ILE A 10 -19.80 0.59 0.31
C ILE A 10 -20.07 2.03 -0.12
N LEU A 11 -21.22 2.25 -0.72
CA LEU A 11 -21.72 3.59 -1.02
C LEU A 11 -22.31 4.22 0.24
N LEU A 12 -22.32 5.55 0.29
CA LEU A 12 -22.84 6.30 1.44
C LEU A 12 -24.33 6.02 1.72
N ASP A 13 -25.14 5.87 0.66
CA ASP A 13 -26.57 5.53 0.77
C ASP A 13 -26.84 4.16 1.40
N LYS A 14 -25.87 3.25 1.38
CA LYS A 14 -25.94 1.93 2.00
C LYS A 14 -25.40 1.86 3.41
N LEU A 15 -24.87 2.96 3.94
CA LEU A 15 -24.25 2.98 5.27
C LEU A 15 -25.19 2.52 6.37
N ILE A 16 -26.38 3.11 6.45
CA ILE A 16 -27.36 2.82 7.53
C ILE A 16 -27.87 1.36 7.44
N ASP A 17 -28.16 0.89 6.22
CA ASP A 17 -28.59 -0.50 6.00
C ASP A 17 -27.51 -1.48 6.44
N THR A 18 -26.26 -1.24 6.03
CA THR A 18 -25.12 -2.07 6.45
C THR A 18 -24.93 -2.06 7.96
N CYS A 19 -25.06 -0.89 8.61
CA CYS A 19 -24.97 -0.79 10.07
C CYS A 19 -26.08 -1.57 10.79
N LYS A 20 -27.34 -1.53 10.27
CA LYS A 20 -28.46 -2.32 10.79
C LYS A 20 -28.18 -3.81 10.68
N GLU A 21 -27.71 -4.27 9.54
CA GLU A 21 -27.33 -5.68 9.33
C GLU A 21 -26.28 -6.13 10.34
N ARG A 22 -25.19 -5.36 10.47
CA ARG A 22 -24.11 -5.70 11.44
C ARG A 22 -24.62 -5.73 12.88
N LYS A 23 -25.47 -4.78 13.26
CA LYS A 23 -26.10 -4.77 14.59
C LYS A 23 -26.95 -6.03 14.84
N ASN A 24 -27.80 -6.40 13.87
CA ASN A 24 -28.65 -7.58 13.94
C ASN A 24 -27.85 -8.88 14.02
N GLU A 25 -26.68 -8.95 13.39
CA GLU A 25 -25.77 -10.08 13.48
C GLU A 25 -24.94 -10.11 14.78
N GLY A 26 -25.09 -9.10 15.63
CA GLY A 26 -24.40 -9.02 16.91
C GLY A 26 -23.00 -8.45 16.88
N TYR A 27 -22.62 -7.73 15.80
CA TYR A 27 -21.38 -6.97 15.77
C TYR A 27 -21.49 -5.71 16.63
N ARG A 28 -20.38 -5.32 17.24
CA ARG A 28 -20.21 -4.00 17.87
C ARG A 28 -19.42 -3.09 16.94
N LEU A 29 -19.74 -1.81 16.92
CA LEU A 29 -18.88 -0.80 16.31
C LEU A 29 -17.66 -0.60 17.21
N ALA A 30 -16.47 -0.87 16.68
CA ALA A 30 -15.20 -0.71 17.39
C ALA A 30 -14.63 0.69 17.21
N GLN A 31 -14.70 1.23 15.97
CA GLN A 31 -14.25 2.58 15.67
C GLN A 31 -14.86 3.09 14.35
N LEU A 32 -14.83 4.41 14.20
CA LEU A 32 -14.95 5.13 12.94
C LEU A 32 -13.65 5.93 12.73
N CYS A 33 -12.96 5.69 11.63
CA CYS A 33 -11.69 6.36 11.34
C CYS A 33 -11.81 7.17 10.04
N PRO A 34 -11.78 8.51 10.11
CA PRO A 34 -11.65 9.36 8.93
C PRO A 34 -10.23 9.29 8.37
N LYS A 35 -10.11 9.33 7.04
CA LYS A 35 -8.83 9.36 6.32
C LYS A 35 -8.89 10.38 5.20
N LEU A 36 -7.97 11.34 5.19
CA LEU A 36 -7.83 12.28 4.09
C LEU A 36 -7.14 11.58 2.91
N GLU A 37 -7.79 11.59 1.74
CA GLU A 37 -7.25 11.04 0.50
C GLU A 37 -6.37 12.09 -0.22
N ARG A 38 -5.77 11.70 -1.34
CA ARG A 38 -4.85 12.58 -2.10
C ARG A 38 -5.57 13.66 -2.89
N ASP A 39 -6.82 13.44 -3.22
CA ASP A 39 -7.72 14.34 -3.93
C ASP A 39 -8.52 15.25 -2.99
N ASP A 40 -8.08 15.36 -1.73
CA ASP A 40 -8.71 16.09 -0.64
C ASP A 40 -10.13 15.61 -0.27
N SER A 41 -10.56 14.46 -0.80
CA SER A 41 -11.74 13.78 -0.31
C SER A 41 -11.44 13.03 1.00
N ILE A 42 -12.48 12.72 1.75
CA ILE A 42 -12.38 11.96 2.99
C ILE A 42 -13.00 10.59 2.78
N THR A 43 -12.31 9.56 3.24
CA THR A 43 -12.82 8.20 3.35
C THR A 43 -13.10 7.90 4.82
N LEU A 44 -14.32 7.50 5.15
CA LEU A 44 -14.68 7.02 6.48
C LEU A 44 -14.57 5.50 6.52
N ILE A 45 -13.93 4.98 7.56
CA ILE A 45 -13.74 3.54 7.77
C ILE A 45 -14.47 3.15 9.04
N TYR A 46 -15.58 2.42 8.89
CA TYR A 46 -16.35 1.86 9.98
C TYR A 46 -15.87 0.45 10.27
N THR A 47 -15.37 0.21 11.47
CA THR A 47 -14.83 -1.08 11.90
C THR A 47 -15.82 -1.77 12.84
N PHE A 48 -16.29 -2.93 12.43
CA PHE A 48 -17.17 -3.79 13.21
C PHE A 48 -16.43 -5.04 13.68
N VAL A 49 -16.66 -5.43 14.92
CA VAL A 49 -16.00 -6.59 15.54
C VAL A 49 -17.01 -7.49 16.21
N LYS A 50 -16.87 -8.79 15.96
CA LYS A 50 -17.58 -9.84 16.65
C LYS A 50 -16.62 -11.00 16.90
N GLU A 51 -16.43 -11.37 18.17
CA GLU A 51 -15.48 -12.40 18.59
C GLU A 51 -14.06 -12.18 18.00
N SER A 52 -13.61 -13.04 17.07
CA SER A 52 -12.32 -12.95 16.37
C SER A 52 -12.42 -12.38 14.96
N GLU A 53 -13.59 -11.92 14.54
CA GLU A 53 -13.86 -11.38 13.22
C GLU A 53 -13.89 -9.85 13.24
N MET A 54 -13.20 -9.21 12.29
CA MET A 54 -13.15 -7.77 12.12
C MET A 54 -13.50 -7.41 10.67
N ILE A 55 -14.54 -6.61 10.47
CA ILE A 55 -14.96 -6.14 9.14
C ILE A 55 -14.85 -4.62 9.09
N ASN A 56 -14.17 -4.12 8.07
CA ASN A 56 -13.98 -2.69 7.84
C ASN A 56 -14.75 -2.25 6.60
N TYR A 57 -15.74 -1.37 6.78
CA TYR A 57 -16.47 -0.78 5.66
C TYR A 57 -15.92 0.60 5.34
N LYS A 58 -15.54 0.82 4.08
CA LYS A 58 -15.02 2.09 3.57
C LYS A 58 -16.10 2.84 2.81
N VAL A 59 -16.39 4.06 3.24
CA VAL A 59 -17.23 5.02 2.54
C VAL A 59 -16.32 6.12 2.02
N SER A 60 -16.12 6.19 0.72
CA SER A 60 -15.18 7.11 0.09
C SER A 60 -15.89 8.26 -0.65
N GLY A 61 -15.14 9.32 -0.99
CA GLY A 61 -15.65 10.44 -1.79
C GLY A 61 -16.41 11.49 -0.99
N ILE A 62 -16.24 11.53 0.34
CA ILE A 62 -16.88 12.53 1.21
C ILE A 62 -16.11 13.84 1.07
N LYS A 63 -16.83 14.90 0.75
CA LYS A 63 -16.28 16.27 0.63
C LYS A 63 -16.49 17.02 1.94
N LYS A 64 -15.41 17.61 2.47
CA LYS A 64 -15.39 18.40 3.69
C LYS A 64 -16.50 19.48 3.67
N GLY A 65 -17.32 19.50 4.72
CA GLY A 65 -18.40 20.49 4.91
C GLY A 65 -19.55 20.43 3.90
N VAL A 66 -19.49 19.56 2.88
CA VAL A 66 -20.47 19.52 1.80
C VAL A 66 -21.33 18.25 1.84
N THR A 67 -20.64 17.08 1.96
CA THR A 67 -21.34 15.80 1.94
C THR A 67 -21.96 15.52 3.30
N GLU A 68 -23.27 15.38 3.34
CA GLU A 68 -23.98 14.98 4.55
C GLU A 68 -23.82 13.48 4.77
N VAL A 69 -23.29 13.12 5.95
CA VAL A 69 -23.10 11.74 6.37
C VAL A 69 -24.14 11.43 7.46
N PRO A 70 -25.05 10.46 7.26
CA PRO A 70 -26.01 10.12 8.27
C PRO A 70 -25.32 9.51 9.48
N SER A 71 -25.69 9.97 10.67
CA SER A 71 -25.19 9.43 11.93
C SER A 71 -25.63 7.98 12.15
N VAL A 72 -24.75 7.19 12.76
CA VAL A 72 -25.07 5.81 13.18
C VAL A 72 -25.31 5.69 14.69
N THR A 73 -25.41 6.82 15.41
CA THR A 73 -25.58 6.84 16.87
C THR A 73 -26.88 6.19 17.35
N GLU A 74 -27.96 6.20 16.58
CA GLU A 74 -29.19 5.47 16.89
C GLU A 74 -28.97 3.95 16.92
N LEU A 75 -28.05 3.45 16.15
CA LEU A 75 -27.69 2.04 16.08
C LEU A 75 -26.58 1.68 17.08
N PHE A 76 -25.57 2.52 17.16
CA PHE A 76 -24.37 2.33 17.99
C PHE A 76 -24.06 3.64 18.72
N ILE A 77 -24.57 3.79 19.91
CA ILE A 77 -24.42 5.05 20.69
C ILE A 77 -22.95 5.47 20.83
N ALA A 78 -22.03 4.52 20.97
CA ALA A 78 -20.59 4.82 21.07
C ALA A 78 -20.01 5.55 19.83
N ALA A 79 -20.74 5.56 18.72
CA ALA A 79 -20.34 6.30 17.52
C ALA A 79 -20.26 7.82 17.76
N PHE A 80 -20.98 8.36 18.75
CA PHE A 80 -21.01 9.81 18.99
C PHE A 80 -19.61 10.40 19.19
N VAL A 81 -18.71 9.68 19.85
CA VAL A 81 -17.32 10.12 20.06
C VAL A 81 -16.60 10.27 18.73
N PHE A 82 -16.62 9.21 17.92
CA PHE A 82 -15.92 9.18 16.62
C PHE A 82 -16.54 10.13 15.60
N GLU A 83 -17.85 10.33 15.63
CA GLU A 83 -18.54 11.25 14.72
C GLU A 83 -18.21 12.72 15.05
N ASN A 84 -18.19 13.10 16.33
CA ASN A 84 -17.75 14.43 16.74
C ASN A 84 -16.25 14.63 16.45
N GLU A 85 -15.43 13.61 16.64
CA GLU A 85 -14.02 13.63 16.26
C GLU A 85 -13.84 13.81 14.74
N ALA A 86 -14.60 13.09 13.93
CA ALA A 86 -14.59 13.23 12.48
C ALA A 86 -15.02 14.64 12.02
N HIS A 87 -16.02 15.20 12.69
CA HIS A 87 -16.46 16.58 12.47
C HIS A 87 -15.33 17.56 12.79
N ASP A 88 -14.83 17.55 14.01
CA ASP A 88 -13.87 18.55 14.48
C ASP A 88 -12.51 18.46 13.83
N LEU A 89 -11.97 17.24 13.64
CA LEU A 89 -10.63 17.04 13.10
C LEU A 89 -10.58 17.05 11.58
N PHE A 90 -11.65 16.61 10.90
CA PHE A 90 -11.65 16.46 9.43
C PHE A 90 -12.70 17.31 8.73
N GLY A 91 -13.63 17.93 9.47
CA GLY A 91 -14.71 18.73 8.90
C GLY A 91 -15.77 17.88 8.18
N VAL A 92 -16.00 16.66 8.62
CA VAL A 92 -17.07 15.81 8.11
C VAL A 92 -18.42 16.35 8.61
N ASN A 93 -19.37 16.59 7.69
CA ASN A 93 -20.72 17.02 8.07
C ASN A 93 -21.59 15.80 8.45
N VAL A 94 -21.65 15.47 9.74
CA VAL A 94 -22.46 14.38 10.26
C VAL A 94 -23.83 14.90 10.64
N VAL A 95 -24.90 14.28 10.14
CA VAL A 95 -26.28 14.71 10.37
C VAL A 95 -27.02 13.67 11.24
N GLY A 96 -27.72 14.15 12.28
CA GLY A 96 -28.54 13.32 13.14
C GLY A 96 -27.77 12.61 14.27
N ASN A 97 -26.61 13.13 14.66
CA ASN A 97 -25.91 12.62 15.84
C ASN A 97 -26.71 12.93 17.11
N LEU A 98 -27.00 11.90 17.92
CA LEU A 98 -27.79 12.04 19.15
C LEU A 98 -27.08 12.86 20.24
N ILE A 99 -25.73 12.90 20.19
CA ILE A 99 -24.89 13.66 21.14
C ILE A 99 -23.92 14.49 20.35
N ASP A 100 -24.42 15.61 19.83
CA ASP A 100 -23.67 16.54 18.98
C ASP A 100 -23.07 17.67 19.83
N PHE A 101 -21.74 17.80 19.79
CA PHE A 101 -21.00 18.88 20.44
C PHE A 101 -20.86 20.14 19.57
N GLN A 102 -21.43 20.14 18.38
CA GLN A 102 -21.46 21.31 17.47
C GLN A 102 -20.06 21.91 17.21
N GLY A 103 -19.08 21.07 16.92
CA GLY A 103 -17.70 21.49 16.66
C GLY A 103 -16.90 21.91 17.89
N LYS A 104 -17.37 21.54 19.09
CA LYS A 104 -16.73 21.87 20.37
C LYS A 104 -16.30 20.62 21.16
N PHE A 105 -16.17 19.49 20.49
CA PHE A 105 -15.67 18.27 21.11
C PHE A 105 -14.19 18.38 21.45
N TYR A 106 -13.42 19.03 20.55
CA TYR A 106 -12.03 19.42 20.78
C TYR A 106 -11.90 20.94 20.88
N SER A 107 -10.93 21.40 21.68
CA SER A 107 -10.55 22.81 21.74
C SER A 107 -9.32 23.04 20.87
N PHE A 108 -9.45 23.88 19.85
CA PHE A 108 -8.34 24.26 18.98
C PHE A 108 -7.90 25.70 19.23
N ALA A 109 -6.74 26.07 18.72
CA ALA A 109 -6.31 27.46 18.67
C ALA A 109 -7.24 28.27 17.77
N GLU A 110 -7.35 29.57 18.01
CA GLU A 110 -8.20 30.48 17.26
C GLU A 110 -7.85 30.43 15.75
N GLY A 111 -8.88 30.29 14.91
CA GLY A 111 -8.75 30.20 13.45
C GLY A 111 -8.30 28.84 12.92
N VAL A 112 -8.17 27.81 13.75
CA VAL A 112 -7.86 26.45 13.30
C VAL A 112 -9.14 25.63 13.16
N GLU A 113 -9.46 25.24 11.93
CA GLU A 113 -10.58 24.34 11.63
C GLU A 113 -10.09 23.08 10.92
N ALA A 114 -10.64 21.92 11.31
CA ALA A 114 -10.34 20.63 10.72
C ALA A 114 -8.83 20.37 10.51
N PRO A 115 -8.03 20.38 11.58
CA PRO A 115 -6.55 20.40 11.51
C PRO A 115 -5.95 19.21 10.76
N MET A 116 -6.64 18.06 10.73
CA MET A 116 -6.17 16.86 10.02
C MET A 116 -6.34 16.94 8.49
N THR A 117 -7.01 17.99 7.99
CA THR A 117 -7.12 18.26 6.54
C THR A 117 -6.07 19.26 6.04
N ILE A 118 -5.29 19.86 6.93
CA ILE A 118 -4.25 20.81 6.57
C ILE A 118 -3.02 20.05 6.09
N VAL A 119 -2.72 20.14 4.79
CA VAL A 119 -1.54 19.50 4.20
C VAL A 119 -0.40 20.50 4.13
N THR A 120 0.68 20.22 4.85
CA THR A 120 1.87 21.09 4.84
C THR A 120 2.65 20.97 3.52
N PRO A 121 3.40 22.02 3.09
CA PRO A 121 4.24 21.95 1.89
C PRO A 121 5.22 20.76 1.89
N ALA A 122 5.75 20.40 3.07
CA ALA A 122 6.62 19.24 3.22
C ALA A 122 5.89 17.91 2.94
N GLN A 123 4.65 17.79 3.39
CA GLN A 123 3.81 16.62 3.12
C GLN A 123 3.41 16.55 1.64
N LEU A 124 3.12 17.69 0.98
CA LEU A 124 2.87 17.73 -0.46
C LEU A 124 4.08 17.24 -1.24
N ALA A 125 5.27 17.75 -0.93
CA ALA A 125 6.51 17.30 -1.57
C ALA A 125 6.79 15.80 -1.33
N ALA A 126 6.49 15.28 -0.14
CA ALA A 126 6.62 13.86 0.17
C ALA A 126 5.60 13.01 -0.62
N ARG A 127 4.34 13.47 -0.74
CA ARG A 127 3.29 12.81 -1.55
C ARG A 127 3.67 12.74 -3.03
N GLU A 128 4.22 13.82 -3.60
CA GLU A 128 4.69 13.87 -4.99
C GLU A 128 5.86 12.90 -5.24
N LYS A 129 6.85 12.87 -4.33
CA LYS A 129 7.97 11.92 -4.41
C LYS A 129 7.49 10.49 -4.35
N ALA A 130 6.56 10.18 -3.44
CA ALA A 130 5.97 8.85 -3.31
C ALA A 130 5.16 8.46 -4.56
N ALA A 131 4.40 9.39 -5.15
CA ALA A 131 3.65 9.17 -6.38
C ALA A 131 4.57 8.88 -7.57
N LYS A 132 5.65 9.66 -7.75
CA LYS A 132 6.67 9.44 -8.79
C LYS A 132 7.35 8.08 -8.62
N LEU A 133 7.68 7.69 -7.38
CA LEU A 133 8.29 6.39 -7.09
C LEU A 133 7.32 5.23 -7.36
N ALA A 134 6.05 5.37 -7.01
CA ALA A 134 5.01 4.37 -7.28
C ALA A 134 4.77 4.21 -8.79
N ALA A 135 4.69 5.32 -9.54
CA ALA A 135 4.56 5.29 -10.98
C ALA A 135 5.79 4.63 -11.66
N ALA A 136 6.99 4.92 -11.19
CA ALA A 136 8.21 4.29 -11.69
C ALA A 136 8.26 2.78 -11.39
N LYS A 137 7.79 2.35 -10.20
CA LYS A 137 7.65 0.92 -9.86
C LYS A 137 6.61 0.23 -10.72
N ALA A 138 5.45 0.86 -10.95
CA ALA A 138 4.39 0.32 -11.81
C ALA A 138 4.86 0.18 -13.26
N ALA A 139 5.55 1.19 -13.80
CA ALA A 139 6.12 1.14 -15.15
C ALA A 139 7.18 0.03 -15.30
N ARG A 140 8.03 -0.18 -14.28
CA ARG A 140 9.00 -1.29 -14.26
C ARG A 140 8.33 -2.66 -14.20
N ALA A 141 7.27 -2.79 -13.38
CA ALA A 141 6.50 -4.04 -13.27
C ALA A 141 5.73 -4.35 -14.57
N ALA A 142 5.14 -3.35 -15.23
CA ALA A 142 4.50 -3.50 -16.53
C ALA A 142 5.50 -3.93 -17.62
N LYS A 143 6.71 -3.34 -17.61
CA LYS A 143 7.78 -3.71 -18.54
C LYS A 143 8.31 -5.13 -18.31
N ALA A 144 8.38 -5.58 -17.06
CA ALA A 144 8.75 -6.95 -16.70
C ALA A 144 7.70 -7.98 -17.17
N LYS A 145 6.40 -7.67 -17.01
CA LYS A 145 5.32 -8.53 -17.51
C LYS A 145 5.25 -8.62 -19.04
N GLN A 146 5.69 -7.59 -19.76
CA GLN A 146 5.76 -7.65 -21.24
C GLN A 146 6.94 -8.48 -21.73
N THR A 147 8.01 -8.64 -20.94
CA THR A 147 9.14 -9.51 -21.30
C THR A 147 8.88 -10.99 -21.04
N ASP A 148 7.98 -11.32 -20.10
CA ASP A 148 7.60 -12.72 -19.82
C ASP A 148 6.48 -13.27 -20.72
N ALA A 149 5.81 -12.43 -21.50
CA ALA A 149 4.69 -12.84 -22.38
C ALA A 149 5.09 -13.18 -23.81
N LYS A 150 6.41 -13.34 -24.13
CA LYS A 150 6.84 -13.78 -25.46
C LYS A 150 7.90 -14.89 -25.37
N PRO A 151 7.51 -16.14 -25.27
CA PRO A 151 8.38 -17.24 -25.69
C PRO A 151 8.27 -17.34 -27.22
N SER A 152 9.03 -16.57 -27.96
CA SER A 152 9.29 -16.88 -29.35
C SER A 152 10.72 -17.37 -29.42
N ALA A 153 10.87 -18.68 -29.59
CA ALA A 153 12.05 -19.27 -30.18
C ALA A 153 12.29 -18.60 -31.53
N GLN A 154 13.07 -17.53 -31.53
CA GLN A 154 13.74 -17.08 -32.76
C GLN A 154 14.91 -18.03 -32.92
N SER A 155 14.83 -18.89 -33.93
CA SER A 155 15.89 -19.82 -34.30
C SER A 155 17.19 -19.05 -34.53
N ASP A 156 18.31 -19.65 -34.11
CA ASP A 156 19.66 -19.11 -34.28
C ASP A 156 19.96 -18.73 -35.75
N GLU A 157 19.29 -19.37 -36.71
CA GLU A 157 19.33 -19.07 -38.15
C GLU A 157 18.84 -17.66 -38.53
N GLU A 158 17.82 -17.13 -37.86
CA GLU A 158 17.25 -15.79 -38.15
C GLU A 158 18.15 -14.67 -37.59
N LEU A 159 18.89 -14.96 -36.56
CA LEU A 159 19.90 -14.09 -35.97
C LEU A 159 21.17 -14.04 -36.80
N GLU A 160 21.63 -15.19 -37.37
CA GLU A 160 22.77 -15.24 -38.29
C GLU A 160 22.46 -14.57 -39.63
N ALA A 161 21.24 -14.69 -40.15
CA ALA A 161 20.79 -14.01 -41.36
C ALA A 161 20.74 -12.47 -41.21
N LYS A 162 20.50 -11.96 -40.02
CA LYS A 162 20.55 -10.51 -39.71
C LYS A 162 21.99 -10.02 -39.51
N LEU A 163 22.87 -10.83 -38.94
CA LEU A 163 24.27 -10.53 -38.75
C LEU A 163 25.10 -10.53 -40.07
N SER A 164 24.69 -11.34 -41.06
CA SER A 164 25.35 -11.38 -42.37
C SER A 164 25.05 -10.15 -43.25
N LYS A 165 23.98 -9.38 -42.93
CA LYS A 165 23.61 -8.14 -43.65
C LYS A 165 24.18 -6.85 -43.01
N MET A 166 24.95 -6.97 -41.93
CA MET A 166 25.58 -5.83 -41.24
C MET A 166 27.07 -5.76 -41.53
N ASP A 167 27.62 -4.54 -41.40
CA ASP A 167 29.04 -4.23 -41.53
C ASP A 167 29.91 -5.18 -40.66
N PRO A 168 30.97 -5.80 -41.15
CA PRO A 168 31.72 -6.85 -40.48
C PRO A 168 32.28 -6.43 -39.10
N GLU A 169 32.61 -5.17 -38.94
CA GLU A 169 33.14 -4.63 -37.69
C GLU A 169 32.05 -4.52 -36.60
N LYS A 170 30.83 -4.19 -37.00
CA LYS A 170 29.67 -4.13 -36.12
C LYS A 170 29.15 -5.54 -35.73
N ALA A 171 29.19 -6.48 -36.66
CA ALA A 171 28.82 -7.87 -36.42
C ALA A 171 29.76 -8.56 -35.42
N ALA A 172 31.08 -8.28 -35.50
CA ALA A 172 32.03 -8.78 -34.54
C ALA A 172 31.83 -8.26 -33.11
N LYS A 173 31.50 -6.97 -32.96
CA LYS A 173 31.15 -6.38 -31.64
C LYS A 173 29.87 -6.96 -31.02
N VAL A 174 28.85 -7.24 -31.84
CA VAL A 174 27.60 -7.86 -31.38
C VAL A 174 27.83 -9.31 -30.94
N ARG A 175 28.60 -10.10 -31.70
CA ARG A 175 28.99 -11.48 -31.35
C ARG A 175 29.81 -11.52 -30.05
N ALA A 176 30.72 -10.61 -29.85
CA ALA A 176 31.52 -10.49 -28.61
C ALA A 176 30.65 -10.13 -27.41
N ALA A 177 29.68 -9.21 -27.57
CA ALA A 177 28.74 -8.83 -26.52
C ALA A 177 27.77 -9.96 -26.13
N MET A 178 27.28 -10.74 -27.11
CA MET A 178 26.46 -11.91 -26.86
C MET A 178 27.22 -13.02 -26.16
N LYS A 179 28.47 -13.29 -26.55
CA LYS A 179 29.33 -14.29 -25.89
C LYS A 179 29.67 -13.89 -24.43
N ALA A 180 29.89 -12.59 -24.19
CA ALA A 180 30.10 -12.06 -22.83
C ALA A 180 28.82 -12.15 -21.95
N LYS A 181 27.66 -11.95 -22.56
CA LYS A 181 26.36 -12.06 -21.86
C LYS A 181 26.02 -13.51 -21.52
N ALA A 182 26.30 -14.46 -22.43
CA ALA A 182 26.14 -15.89 -22.18
C ALA A 182 27.09 -16.40 -21.10
N ALA A 183 28.36 -15.97 -21.12
CA ALA A 183 29.36 -16.31 -20.10
C ALA A 183 28.98 -15.73 -18.70
N LYS A 184 28.36 -14.54 -18.67
CA LYS A 184 27.89 -13.93 -17.43
C LYS A 184 26.64 -14.63 -16.88
N ALA A 185 25.74 -15.10 -17.75
CA ALA A 185 24.57 -15.90 -17.38
C ALA A 185 24.96 -17.29 -16.86
N ALA A 186 25.94 -17.94 -17.48
CA ALA A 186 26.48 -19.22 -17.01
C ALA A 186 27.20 -19.10 -15.65
N LYS A 187 27.86 -17.95 -15.40
CA LYS A 187 28.55 -17.71 -14.12
C LYS A 187 27.56 -17.39 -12.98
N THR A 188 26.40 -16.77 -13.30
CA THR A 188 25.33 -16.54 -12.30
C THR A 188 24.53 -17.80 -11.96
N ALA A 189 24.44 -18.77 -12.86
CA ALA A 189 23.80 -20.05 -12.61
C ALA A 189 24.69 -21.05 -11.82
N ALA A 190 26.01 -20.85 -11.83
CA ALA A 190 26.96 -21.71 -11.12
C ALA A 190 27.34 -21.22 -9.70
N SER A 191 26.95 -20.00 -9.30
CA SER A 191 27.35 -19.39 -8.02
C SER A 191 26.19 -19.29 -7.00
N SER A 192 25.41 -20.34 -6.84
CA SER A 192 24.51 -20.48 -5.71
C SER A 192 25.01 -21.54 -4.72
N SER A 193 26.26 -21.43 -4.29
CA SER A 193 26.78 -22.27 -3.22
C SER A 193 27.19 -21.42 -2.00
N ALA A 194 27.02 -22.02 -0.81
CA ALA A 194 27.15 -21.39 0.50
C ALA A 194 28.51 -20.67 0.79
N ASN A 195 29.52 -20.91 -0.02
CA ASN A 195 30.87 -20.34 0.16
C ASN A 195 30.99 -18.86 -0.23
N ASP A 196 30.16 -18.36 -1.15
CA ASP A 196 30.19 -16.95 -1.59
C ASP A 196 29.66 -15.97 -0.53
N LEU A 197 28.91 -16.47 0.45
CA LEU A 197 28.38 -15.69 1.58
C LEU A 197 29.40 -15.52 2.69
N GLU A 198 30.25 -16.51 2.92
CA GLU A 198 31.33 -16.43 3.93
C GLU A 198 32.44 -15.47 3.48
N ASP A 199 32.80 -15.46 2.22
CA ASP A 199 33.79 -14.52 1.67
C ASP A 199 33.33 -13.06 1.72
N LYS A 200 32.02 -12.80 1.51
CA LYS A 200 31.44 -11.45 1.67
C LYS A 200 31.38 -11.00 3.12
N LEU A 201 31.22 -11.91 4.05
CA LEU A 201 31.20 -11.62 5.51
C LEU A 201 32.60 -11.36 6.05
N ALA A 202 33.64 -11.96 5.44
CA ALA A 202 35.04 -11.74 5.84
C ALA A 202 35.59 -10.34 5.52
N GLY A 203 34.98 -9.65 4.53
CA GLY A 203 35.34 -8.28 4.15
C GLY A 203 34.52 -7.17 4.82
N MET A 204 33.61 -7.50 5.74
CA MET A 204 32.74 -6.53 6.44
C MET A 204 33.17 -6.32 7.88
N ASP A 205 32.82 -5.13 8.41
CA ASP A 205 33.00 -4.76 9.81
C ASP A 205 32.40 -5.84 10.73
N PRO A 206 33.13 -6.33 11.78
CA PRO A 206 32.74 -7.49 12.59
C PRO A 206 31.38 -7.35 13.27
N GLU A 207 30.97 -6.12 13.61
CA GLU A 207 29.65 -5.85 14.22
C GLU A 207 28.50 -5.99 13.22
N LYS A 208 28.72 -5.62 11.96
CA LYS A 208 27.75 -5.79 10.86
C LYS A 208 27.64 -7.23 10.42
N ALA A 209 28.75 -7.95 10.39
CA ALA A 209 28.79 -9.39 10.03
C ALA A 209 28.02 -10.24 11.06
N ALA A 210 28.11 -9.92 12.36
CA ALA A 210 27.38 -10.59 13.42
C ALA A 210 25.85 -10.38 13.30
N LYS A 211 25.40 -9.16 12.98
CA LYS A 211 23.97 -8.87 12.77
C LYS A 211 23.37 -9.59 11.54
N VAL A 212 24.15 -9.74 10.47
CA VAL A 212 23.72 -10.45 9.27
C VAL A 212 23.60 -11.97 9.56
N ARG A 213 24.55 -12.57 10.29
CA ARG A 213 24.48 -14.00 10.69
C ARG A 213 23.26 -14.27 11.57
N ALA A 214 23.01 -13.44 12.58
CA ALA A 214 21.84 -13.58 13.45
C ALA A 214 20.50 -13.47 12.68
N ALA A 215 20.41 -12.54 11.70
CA ALA A 215 19.22 -12.40 10.88
C ALA A 215 18.96 -13.60 9.96
N MET A 216 20.02 -14.23 9.44
CA MET A 216 19.90 -15.43 8.61
C MET A 216 19.50 -16.66 9.42
N GLU A 217 20.03 -16.82 10.63
CA GLU A 217 19.66 -17.90 11.54
C GLU A 217 18.21 -17.80 12.02
N ALA A 218 17.74 -16.58 12.30
CA ALA A 218 16.34 -16.31 12.61
C ALA A 218 15.39 -16.60 11.43
N LYS A 219 15.84 -16.39 10.19
CA LYS A 219 15.07 -16.71 8.98
C LYS A 219 15.01 -18.21 8.72
N ALA A 220 16.09 -18.95 8.95
CA ALA A 220 16.13 -20.40 8.81
C ALA A 220 15.20 -21.09 9.83
N LYS A 221 15.15 -20.60 11.08
CA LYS A 221 14.24 -21.11 12.13
C LYS A 221 12.75 -20.81 11.89
N ARG A 222 12.41 -19.92 10.96
CA ARG A 222 11.02 -19.63 10.57
C ARG A 222 10.53 -20.44 9.37
N GLN A 223 11.43 -21.15 8.69
CA GLN A 223 11.12 -21.97 7.50
C GLN A 223 11.21 -23.48 7.79
N ALA A 224 11.64 -23.87 8.97
CA ALA A 224 11.57 -25.23 9.52
C ALA A 224 10.38 -25.37 10.46
#